data_7044a3cfa1642284bcc8ad068405d53f
#
_entry.id   7044a3cfa1642284bcc8ad068405d53f
#
_cell.length_a   1.000
_cell.length_b   1.000
_cell.length_c   1.000
_cell.angle_alpha   90.00
_cell.angle_beta   90.00
_cell.angle_gamma   90.00
#
_symmetry.space_group_name_H-M   'P 1'
#
loop_
_entity.id
_entity.type
_entity.pdbx_description
1 polymer ?
#
loop_
_entity_poly.entity_id
_entity_poly.type
_entity_poly.pdbx_seq_one_letter_code
_entity_poly.pdbx_strand_id
1 'polypeptide(L)'
;MILEFIKSDKSPNFDVVFIDEAQDLSLMQWDMTKTIWNKTEDTFIAGDDDQAIFKWAGADVDSFIALKDQMINLPLIQSHRIPMKVHKLAMGIINKIRNRIDKTWQPKTNEGSLHRHFDVDSVDMSKGEWLVLARTKHMLKEVEDTLYRKGLYYETKNKRNYEKDLQEAATDWEHLRQGQLLSFKQIEKISKYMGPDNWEKEKIKGMTKGSFFGIDQLTKDYGLKTKKVWYESLNDAGTRRVEYLRKMRANGEQLNKKPRIELSTIHAAKGGESQNVVLLTDLTKTTMETYEKNADDENRLFYVGATRTKENLHIIEPKQYNKGFIL
;
A
#
# COMPACT_ATOMS: atom_id res chain seq x y z
N MET A 1 -19.53 6.98 24.67
CA MET A 1 -18.66 5.89 25.20
C MET A 1 -17.40 6.43 25.88
N ILE A 2 -16.42 7.10 25.18
CA ILE A 2 -15.19 7.63 25.84
C ILE A 2 -15.54 8.67 26.91
N LEU A 3 -16.36 9.67 26.61
CA LEU A 3 -16.78 10.69 27.58
C LEU A 3 -17.52 10.11 28.79
N GLU A 4 -18.32 9.08 28.59
CA GLU A 4 -19.02 8.39 29.67
C GLU A 4 -18.03 7.62 30.54
N PHE A 5 -17.02 6.98 29.95
CA PHE A 5 -15.94 6.33 30.69
C PHE A 5 -15.21 7.32 31.60
N ILE A 6 -14.77 8.47 31.02
CA ILE A 6 -14.08 9.53 31.76
C ILE A 6 -14.94 10.04 32.92
N LYS A 7 -16.24 10.31 32.67
CA LYS A 7 -17.17 10.82 33.68
C LYS A 7 -17.52 9.79 34.76
N SER A 8 -17.52 8.51 34.44
CA SER A 8 -17.90 7.45 35.38
C SER A 8 -16.85 7.17 36.44
N ASP A 9 -15.60 7.57 36.17
CA ASP A 9 -14.40 7.26 36.97
C ASP A 9 -14.24 5.76 37.34
N LYS A 10 -14.85 4.88 36.52
CA LYS A 10 -14.82 3.41 36.67
C LYS A 10 -13.66 2.78 35.91
N SER A 11 -12.51 3.43 35.93
CA SER A 11 -11.31 2.80 35.39
C SER A 11 -10.94 1.57 36.21
N PRO A 12 -10.64 0.42 35.60
CA PRO A 12 -10.02 -0.69 36.32
C PRO A 12 -8.65 -0.26 36.85
N ASN A 13 -8.24 -0.86 37.97
CA ASN A 13 -6.89 -0.71 38.48
C ASN A 13 -5.97 -1.69 37.73
N PHE A 14 -4.83 -1.16 37.26
CA PHE A 14 -3.78 -1.93 36.62
C PHE A 14 -2.48 -1.71 37.39
N ASP A 15 -1.64 -2.73 37.48
CA ASP A 15 -0.28 -2.56 38.04
C ASP A 15 0.59 -1.80 37.02
N VAL A 16 0.45 -2.13 35.73
CA VAL A 16 1.22 -1.55 34.63
C VAL A 16 0.34 -1.22 33.44
N VAL A 17 0.57 -0.04 32.82
CA VAL A 17 -0.09 0.37 31.56
C VAL A 17 0.96 0.73 30.51
N PHE A 18 0.78 0.23 29.31
CA PHE A 18 1.55 0.62 28.11
C PHE A 18 0.65 1.37 27.13
N ILE A 19 1.08 2.55 26.70
CA ILE A 19 0.41 3.36 25.68
C ILE A 19 1.37 3.47 24.51
N ASP A 20 1.01 2.90 23.38
CA ASP A 20 1.83 2.92 22.15
C ASP A 20 1.27 3.91 21.12
N GLU A 21 2.12 4.42 20.21
CA GLU A 21 1.79 5.43 19.20
C GLU A 21 1.08 6.67 19.82
N ALA A 22 1.54 7.08 20.99
CA ALA A 22 0.86 8.10 21.80
C ALA A 22 0.77 9.48 21.12
N GLN A 23 1.65 9.81 20.16
CA GLN A 23 1.60 11.03 19.36
C GLN A 23 0.37 11.12 18.45
N ASP A 24 -0.37 10.01 18.26
CA ASP A 24 -1.58 9.96 17.44
C ASP A 24 -2.88 10.08 18.27
N LEU A 25 -2.79 10.21 19.57
CA LEU A 25 -3.95 10.36 20.45
C LEU A 25 -4.59 11.74 20.31
N SER A 26 -5.92 11.77 20.21
CA SER A 26 -6.71 13.01 20.31
C SER A 26 -6.80 13.47 21.78
N LEU A 27 -7.15 14.74 21.99
CA LEU A 27 -7.35 15.29 23.35
C LEU A 27 -8.28 14.43 24.20
N MET A 28 -9.40 13.95 23.62
CA MET A 28 -10.32 13.07 24.34
C MET A 28 -9.70 11.70 24.71
N GLN A 29 -8.83 11.17 23.86
CA GLN A 29 -8.11 9.93 24.16
C GLN A 29 -7.01 10.19 25.21
N TRP A 30 -6.36 11.34 25.19
CA TRP A 30 -5.45 11.77 26.24
C TRP A 30 -6.14 11.85 27.61
N ASP A 31 -7.35 12.43 27.68
CA ASP A 31 -8.12 12.51 28.91
C ASP A 31 -8.53 11.11 29.39
N MET A 32 -8.91 10.22 28.48
CA MET A 32 -9.20 8.83 28.80
C MET A 32 -7.97 8.10 29.36
N THR A 33 -6.82 8.23 28.72
CA THR A 33 -5.58 7.58 29.17
C THR A 33 -5.14 8.13 30.51
N LYS A 34 -5.27 9.43 30.77
CA LYS A 34 -4.99 10.06 32.09
C LYS A 34 -5.86 9.49 33.20
N THR A 35 -7.14 9.21 32.91
CA THR A 35 -8.06 8.58 33.89
C THR A 35 -7.57 7.17 34.28
N ILE A 36 -6.92 6.46 33.35
CA ILE A 36 -6.37 5.12 33.58
C ILE A 36 -5.04 5.23 34.34
N TRP A 37 -4.06 6.00 33.83
CA TRP A 37 -2.72 6.01 34.39
C TRP A 37 -2.65 6.62 35.81
N ASN A 38 -3.55 7.54 36.14
CA ASN A 38 -3.61 8.12 37.50
C ASN A 38 -3.94 7.10 38.60
N LYS A 39 -4.41 5.90 38.21
CA LYS A 39 -4.72 4.77 39.09
C LYS A 39 -3.76 3.59 38.93
N THR A 40 -2.66 3.79 38.21
CA THR A 40 -1.69 2.75 37.84
C THR A 40 -0.38 3.02 38.53
N GLU A 41 0.31 1.97 39.00
CA GLU A 41 1.61 2.11 39.65
C GLU A 41 2.68 2.52 38.66
N ASP A 42 2.77 1.81 37.50
CA ASP A 42 3.74 2.09 36.44
C ASP A 42 3.06 2.38 35.10
N THR A 43 3.45 3.48 34.46
CA THR A 43 2.94 3.84 33.14
C THR A 43 4.10 4.07 32.16
N PHE A 44 4.05 3.35 31.04
CA PHE A 44 4.99 3.48 29.93
C PHE A 44 4.28 4.05 28.72
N ILE A 45 4.80 5.17 28.20
CA ILE A 45 4.24 5.85 27.01
C ILE A 45 5.28 5.83 25.91
N ALA A 46 4.97 5.14 24.83
CA ALA A 46 5.81 5.07 23.63
C ALA A 46 5.22 5.93 22.51
N GLY A 47 6.09 6.59 21.76
CA GLY A 47 5.69 7.41 20.62
C GLY A 47 6.85 8.14 19.97
N ASP A 48 6.59 8.75 18.84
CA ASP A 48 7.54 9.55 18.07
C ASP A 48 6.81 10.77 17.49
N ASP A 49 7.05 11.95 18.07
CA ASP A 49 6.43 13.21 17.64
C ASP A 49 6.79 13.58 16.20
N ASP A 50 7.96 13.13 15.68
CA ASP A 50 8.32 13.30 14.26
C ASP A 50 7.46 12.43 13.34
N GLN A 51 6.71 11.44 13.86
CA GLN A 51 5.76 10.61 13.13
C GLN A 51 4.28 10.98 13.39
N ALA A 52 4.00 12.12 14.02
CA ALA A 52 2.65 12.61 14.26
C ALA A 52 2.03 13.20 12.99
N ILE A 53 1.37 12.36 12.21
CA ILE A 53 0.78 12.72 10.89
C ILE A 53 -0.75 12.72 10.87
N PHE A 54 -1.42 12.46 12.00
CA PHE A 54 -2.88 12.38 12.07
C PHE A 54 -3.56 13.59 12.73
N LYS A 55 -2.90 14.76 12.74
CA LYS A 55 -3.47 16.00 13.25
C LYS A 55 -4.81 16.34 12.57
N TRP A 56 -4.93 16.12 11.27
CA TRP A 56 -6.17 16.29 10.52
C TRP A 56 -7.31 15.37 11.01
N ALA A 57 -7.01 14.28 11.69
CA ALA A 57 -7.97 13.35 12.30
C ALA A 57 -8.19 13.63 13.79
N GLY A 58 -7.62 14.73 14.32
CA GLY A 58 -7.77 15.18 15.69
C GLY A 58 -6.66 14.73 16.65
N ALA A 59 -5.56 14.16 16.15
CA ALA A 59 -4.40 13.86 16.99
C ALA A 59 -3.78 15.14 17.56
N ASP A 60 -3.38 15.10 18.83
CA ASP A 60 -2.80 16.22 19.55
C ASP A 60 -1.36 15.89 19.99
N VAL A 61 -0.41 16.22 19.10
CA VAL A 61 1.01 16.00 19.32
C VAL A 61 1.56 16.88 20.44
N ASP A 62 0.94 18.03 20.72
CA ASP A 62 1.39 18.97 21.75
C ASP A 62 1.28 18.35 23.14
N SER A 63 0.21 17.59 23.40
CA SER A 63 0.07 16.82 24.64
C SER A 63 1.18 15.77 24.78
N PHE A 64 1.59 15.11 23.69
CA PHE A 64 2.72 14.16 23.73
C PHE A 64 4.04 14.86 24.01
N ILE A 65 4.33 15.96 23.31
CA ILE A 65 5.56 16.75 23.49
C ILE A 65 5.67 17.27 24.93
N ALA A 66 4.56 17.68 25.55
CA ALA A 66 4.53 18.20 26.91
C ALA A 66 4.92 17.15 27.98
N LEU A 67 4.83 15.86 27.66
CA LEU A 67 5.24 14.78 28.60
C LEU A 67 6.74 14.76 28.86
N LYS A 68 7.57 15.32 27.98
CA LYS A 68 9.02 15.37 28.15
C LYS A 68 9.44 16.01 29.49
N ASP A 69 8.66 16.97 29.99
CA ASP A 69 8.92 17.69 31.23
C ASP A 69 8.25 17.05 32.45
N GLN A 70 7.45 16.03 32.25
CA GLN A 70 6.63 15.39 33.28
C GLN A 70 7.06 13.94 33.59
N MET A 71 7.78 13.30 32.68
CA MET A 71 8.16 11.89 32.76
C MET A 71 9.64 11.68 32.47
N ILE A 72 10.16 10.53 32.90
CA ILE A 72 11.54 10.11 32.57
C ILE A 72 11.56 9.72 31.08
N ASN A 73 12.42 10.41 30.31
CA ASN A 73 12.57 10.16 28.88
C ASN A 73 13.67 9.14 28.59
N LEU A 74 13.32 8.08 27.91
CA LEU A 74 14.23 7.00 27.48
C LEU A 74 14.23 6.92 25.94
N PRO A 75 15.10 7.66 25.24
CA PRO A 75 15.13 7.63 23.78
C PRO A 75 15.65 6.29 23.26
N LEU A 76 14.94 5.70 22.29
CA LEU A 76 15.42 4.55 21.53
C LEU A 76 16.34 5.05 20.41
N ILE A 77 17.63 5.01 20.63
CA ILE A 77 18.62 5.65 19.76
C ILE A 77 19.07 4.82 18.56
N GLN A 78 18.74 3.53 18.50
CA GLN A 78 19.17 2.65 17.41
C GLN A 78 18.02 2.25 16.50
N SER A 79 18.09 2.61 15.22
CA SER A 79 17.20 2.09 14.20
C SER A 79 17.73 0.79 13.59
N HIS A 80 16.90 -0.24 13.55
CA HIS A 80 17.20 -1.50 12.87
C HIS A 80 16.64 -1.56 11.44
N ARG A 81 15.93 -0.52 11.00
CA ARG A 81 15.30 -0.41 9.69
C ARG A 81 16.05 0.50 8.73
N ILE A 82 16.36 1.71 9.16
CA ILE A 82 16.74 2.82 8.29
C ILE A 82 18.22 2.76 7.93
N PRO A 83 18.61 2.71 6.62
CA PRO A 83 20.00 2.76 6.20
C PRO A 83 20.60 4.18 6.28
N MET A 84 21.93 4.28 6.27
CA MET A 84 22.66 5.53 6.52
C MET A 84 22.29 6.68 5.58
N LYS A 85 22.18 6.43 4.26
CA LYS A 85 21.83 7.49 3.29
C LYS A 85 20.40 8.01 3.49
N VAL A 86 19.46 7.11 3.80
CA VAL A 86 18.07 7.48 4.09
C VAL A 86 17.97 8.22 5.42
N HIS A 87 18.74 7.80 6.42
CA HIS A 87 18.82 8.50 7.70
C HIS A 87 19.29 9.95 7.53
N LYS A 88 20.37 10.17 6.75
CA LYS A 88 20.86 11.53 6.49
C LYS A 88 19.79 12.43 5.86
N LEU A 89 19.03 11.90 4.91
CA LEU A 89 17.89 12.61 4.31
C LEU A 89 16.81 12.89 5.37
N ALA A 90 16.41 11.87 6.12
CA ALA A 90 15.38 11.95 7.14
C ALA A 90 15.72 13.00 8.21
N MET A 91 16.96 13.03 8.68
CA MET A 91 17.44 14.07 9.61
C MET A 91 17.34 15.47 8.99
N GLY A 92 17.64 15.62 7.69
CA GLY A 92 17.46 16.89 6.99
C GLY A 92 16.00 17.35 6.92
N ILE A 93 15.04 16.42 6.89
CA ILE A 93 13.61 16.74 6.91
C ILE A 93 13.19 17.19 8.31
N ILE A 94 13.44 16.37 9.33
CA ILE A 94 12.95 16.65 10.69
C ILE A 94 13.58 17.90 11.31
N ASN A 95 14.80 18.26 10.92
CA ASN A 95 15.44 19.50 11.38
C ASN A 95 14.72 20.77 10.88
N LYS A 96 13.79 20.66 9.93
CA LYS A 96 12.91 21.75 9.48
C LYS A 96 11.65 21.88 10.36
N ILE A 97 11.35 20.89 11.22
CA ILE A 97 10.19 20.90 12.11
C ILE A 97 10.50 21.80 13.31
N ARG A 98 9.63 22.78 13.59
CA ARG A 98 9.82 23.76 14.66
C ARG A 98 9.39 23.23 16.02
N ASN A 99 8.24 22.58 16.08
CA ASN A 99 7.66 22.05 17.31
C ASN A 99 7.91 20.54 17.39
N ARG A 100 9.02 20.14 18.06
CA ARG A 100 9.42 18.73 18.23
C ARG A 100 10.26 18.53 19.48
N ILE A 101 10.35 17.28 19.92
CA ILE A 101 11.32 16.86 20.93
C ILE A 101 12.68 16.70 20.23
N ASP A 102 13.68 17.43 20.71
CA ASP A 102 15.04 17.27 20.16
C ASP A 102 15.59 15.89 20.55
N LYS A 103 15.89 15.10 19.54
CA LYS A 103 16.40 13.74 19.70
C LYS A 103 17.29 13.36 18.52
N THR A 104 18.28 12.56 18.81
CA THR A 104 19.17 11.95 17.80
C THR A 104 19.06 10.44 17.87
N TRP A 105 19.14 9.79 16.73
CA TRP A 105 19.14 8.34 16.61
C TRP A 105 20.11 7.87 15.54
N GLN A 106 20.51 6.61 15.60
CA GLN A 106 21.50 6.01 14.72
C GLN A 106 20.84 5.14 13.67
N PRO A 107 21.30 5.19 12.41
CA PRO A 107 20.86 4.26 11.37
C PRO A 107 21.40 2.85 11.61
N LYS A 108 20.87 1.86 10.92
CA LYS A 108 21.54 0.56 10.81
C LYS A 108 22.89 0.72 10.06
N THR A 109 23.75 -0.28 10.17
CA THR A 109 25.10 -0.28 9.56
C THR A 109 25.14 -0.32 8.04
N ASN A 110 24.01 -0.70 7.38
CA ASN A 110 23.88 -0.72 5.92
C ASN A 110 23.84 0.71 5.35
N GLU A 111 24.61 0.95 4.31
CA GLU A 111 24.67 2.25 3.64
C GLU A 111 23.33 2.61 2.95
N GLY A 112 22.68 1.63 2.31
CA GLY A 112 21.50 1.82 1.49
C GLY A 112 21.74 2.63 0.23
N SER A 113 20.68 2.94 -0.51
CA SER A 113 20.79 3.81 -1.68
C SER A 113 19.71 4.89 -1.70
N LEU A 114 20.03 6.00 -2.35
CA LEU A 114 19.14 7.13 -2.61
C LEU A 114 19.23 7.48 -4.09
N HIS A 115 18.10 7.39 -4.79
CA HIS A 115 18.02 7.70 -6.22
C HIS A 115 16.99 8.81 -6.44
N ARG A 116 17.26 9.69 -7.41
CA ARG A 116 16.32 10.75 -7.82
C ARG A 116 15.92 10.53 -9.27
N HIS A 117 14.65 10.72 -9.56
CA HIS A 117 14.05 10.47 -10.85
C HIS A 117 13.08 11.61 -11.21
N PHE A 118 12.95 11.92 -12.48
CA PHE A 118 11.96 12.89 -12.98
C PHE A 118 10.57 12.27 -13.16
N ASP A 119 10.52 10.95 -13.38
CA ASP A 119 9.27 10.21 -13.55
C ASP A 119 9.38 8.79 -13.00
N VAL A 120 8.22 8.17 -12.77
CA VAL A 120 8.13 6.80 -12.26
C VAL A 120 8.49 5.75 -13.31
N ASP A 121 8.45 6.10 -14.60
CA ASP A 121 8.81 5.18 -15.69
C ASP A 121 10.30 4.80 -15.67
N SER A 122 11.15 5.70 -15.17
CA SER A 122 12.58 5.47 -15.04
C SER A 122 12.97 4.53 -13.90
N VAL A 123 12.02 4.18 -13.02
CA VAL A 123 12.26 3.24 -11.93
C VAL A 123 12.01 1.81 -12.41
N ASP A 124 13.05 0.96 -12.31
CA ASP A 124 12.91 -0.47 -12.60
C ASP A 124 12.35 -1.23 -11.39
N MET A 125 11.04 -1.48 -11.43
CA MET A 125 10.33 -2.27 -10.42
C MET A 125 10.11 -3.72 -10.85
N SER A 126 10.89 -4.26 -11.77
CA SER A 126 10.74 -5.63 -12.29
C SER A 126 11.06 -6.72 -11.26
N LYS A 127 11.83 -6.41 -10.22
CA LYS A 127 12.23 -7.34 -9.16
C LYS A 127 12.15 -6.68 -7.78
N GLY A 128 12.11 -7.52 -6.72
CA GLY A 128 12.09 -7.08 -5.34
C GLY A 128 10.70 -6.63 -4.85
N GLU A 129 10.62 -6.27 -3.58
CA GLU A 129 9.43 -5.74 -2.94
C GLU A 129 9.44 -4.21 -2.96
N TRP A 130 8.31 -3.62 -3.31
CA TRP A 130 8.17 -2.19 -3.52
C TRP A 130 6.98 -1.61 -2.80
N LEU A 131 7.18 -0.46 -2.17
CA LEU A 131 6.13 0.38 -1.63
C LEU A 131 6.18 1.73 -2.33
N VAL A 132 5.16 2.06 -3.10
CA VAL A 132 5.05 3.35 -3.80
C VAL A 132 4.14 4.27 -3.02
N LEU A 133 4.67 5.42 -2.64
CA LEU A 133 4.03 6.36 -1.75
C LEU A 133 3.76 7.70 -2.43
N ALA A 134 2.55 8.21 -2.23
CA ALA A 134 2.18 9.55 -2.65
C ALA A 134 1.44 10.30 -1.53
N ARG A 135 1.41 11.62 -1.62
CA ARG A 135 0.66 12.48 -0.70
C ARG A 135 -0.85 12.18 -0.75
N THR A 136 -1.38 11.94 -1.94
CA THR A 136 -2.81 11.66 -2.17
C THR A 136 -3.00 10.49 -3.12
N LYS A 137 -4.17 9.82 -3.03
CA LYS A 137 -4.52 8.69 -3.92
C LYS A 137 -4.54 9.09 -5.40
N HIS A 138 -4.93 10.33 -5.71
CA HIS A 138 -5.01 10.79 -7.10
C HIS A 138 -3.65 10.76 -7.80
N MET A 139 -2.57 11.06 -7.06
CA MET A 139 -1.20 11.04 -7.59
C MET A 139 -0.72 9.63 -7.94
N LEU A 140 -1.31 8.60 -7.35
CA LEU A 140 -0.97 7.20 -7.66
C LEU A 140 -1.50 6.74 -9.02
N LYS A 141 -2.45 7.47 -9.64
CA LYS A 141 -3.06 7.05 -10.91
C LYS A 141 -2.04 6.92 -12.04
N GLU A 142 -1.10 7.83 -12.12
CA GLU A 142 -0.03 7.77 -13.12
C GLU A 142 0.90 6.57 -12.90
N VAL A 143 1.18 6.26 -11.63
CA VAL A 143 1.92 5.05 -11.25
C VAL A 143 1.15 3.81 -11.68
N GLU A 144 -0.15 3.74 -11.40
CA GLU A 144 -1.01 2.64 -11.83
C GLU A 144 -0.98 2.44 -13.36
N ASP A 145 -1.09 3.53 -14.13
CA ASP A 145 -1.02 3.48 -15.59
C ASP A 145 0.34 2.99 -16.09
N THR A 146 1.42 3.41 -15.44
CA THR A 146 2.79 2.94 -15.74
C THR A 146 2.97 1.45 -15.45
N LEU A 147 2.58 0.99 -14.27
CA LEU A 147 2.67 -0.43 -13.89
C LEU A 147 1.80 -1.30 -14.79
N TYR A 148 0.60 -0.83 -15.12
CA TYR A 148 -0.30 -1.49 -16.05
C TYR A 148 0.32 -1.63 -17.45
N ARG A 149 0.90 -0.55 -17.99
CA ARG A 149 1.57 -0.54 -19.29
C ARG A 149 2.78 -1.47 -19.31
N LYS A 150 3.57 -1.50 -18.21
CA LYS A 150 4.72 -2.38 -18.06
C LYS A 150 4.34 -3.84 -17.76
N GLY A 151 3.09 -4.14 -17.42
CA GLY A 151 2.65 -5.48 -17.04
C GLY A 151 3.21 -5.95 -15.70
N LEU A 152 3.30 -5.04 -14.73
CA LEU A 152 3.76 -5.33 -13.38
C LEU A 152 2.56 -5.51 -12.44
N TYR A 153 2.60 -6.55 -11.61
CA TYR A 153 1.51 -6.88 -10.70
C TYR A 153 1.59 -6.05 -9.42
N TYR A 154 0.52 -5.31 -9.12
CA TYR A 154 0.46 -4.43 -7.97
C TYR A 154 -0.88 -4.51 -7.22
N GLU A 155 -0.89 -4.02 -5.99
CA GLU A 155 -2.11 -3.79 -5.23
C GLU A 155 -2.16 -2.35 -4.70
N THR A 156 -3.35 -1.84 -4.53
CA THR A 156 -3.64 -0.66 -3.71
C THR A 156 -4.23 -1.14 -2.39
N LYS A 157 -4.21 -0.31 -1.35
CA LYS A 157 -4.81 -0.67 -0.06
C LYS A 157 -6.23 -1.20 -0.28
N ASN A 158 -6.46 -2.48 0.06
CA ASN A 158 -7.72 -3.22 -0.07
C ASN A 158 -8.16 -3.62 -1.49
N LYS A 159 -7.35 -3.42 -2.53
CA LYS A 159 -7.70 -3.82 -3.89
C LYS A 159 -6.47 -4.28 -4.67
N ARG A 160 -6.42 -5.57 -4.97
CA ARG A 160 -5.45 -6.08 -5.94
C ARG A 160 -5.86 -5.64 -7.34
N ASN A 161 -4.91 -5.14 -8.11
CA ASN A 161 -5.15 -4.83 -9.53
C ASN A 161 -5.05 -6.09 -10.36
N TYR A 162 -6.00 -6.99 -10.11
CA TYR A 162 -5.95 -8.31 -10.66
C TYR A 162 -7.37 -8.87 -10.77
N GLU A 163 -7.67 -9.30 -11.95
CA GLU A 163 -8.91 -9.99 -12.23
C GLU A 163 -8.72 -11.49 -12.08
N LYS A 164 -8.87 -11.95 -10.85
CA LYS A 164 -8.72 -13.36 -10.48
C LYS A 164 -9.49 -14.28 -11.42
N ASP A 165 -10.75 -13.93 -11.71
CA ASP A 165 -11.60 -14.76 -12.56
C ASP A 165 -11.09 -14.85 -13.99
N LEU A 166 -10.58 -13.78 -14.60
CA LEU A 166 -10.01 -13.81 -15.94
C LEU A 166 -8.73 -14.64 -15.99
N GLN A 167 -7.87 -14.54 -14.99
CA GLN A 167 -6.67 -15.38 -14.97
C GLN A 167 -7.00 -16.85 -14.77
N GLU A 168 -7.89 -17.18 -13.85
CA GLU A 168 -8.34 -18.56 -13.66
C GLU A 168 -8.94 -19.08 -14.95
N ALA A 169 -9.80 -18.29 -15.63
CA ALA A 169 -10.36 -18.66 -16.93
C ALA A 169 -9.28 -18.89 -18.00
N ALA A 170 -8.27 -18.01 -18.05
CA ALA A 170 -7.15 -18.16 -18.99
C ALA A 170 -6.28 -19.40 -18.69
N THR A 171 -6.10 -19.73 -17.43
CA THR A 171 -5.35 -20.93 -17.00
C THR A 171 -6.15 -22.20 -17.28
N ASP A 172 -7.41 -22.22 -16.89
CA ASP A 172 -8.32 -23.34 -17.16
C ASP A 172 -8.47 -23.59 -18.66
N TRP A 173 -8.55 -22.53 -19.48
CA TRP A 173 -8.58 -22.65 -20.93
C TRP A 173 -7.34 -23.33 -21.50
N GLU A 174 -6.13 -22.98 -21.03
CA GLU A 174 -4.92 -23.65 -21.51
C GLU A 174 -4.86 -25.12 -21.05
N HIS A 175 -5.32 -25.46 -19.83
CA HIS A 175 -5.45 -26.82 -19.37
C HIS A 175 -6.41 -27.62 -20.27
N LEU A 176 -7.55 -27.04 -20.63
CA LEU A 176 -8.53 -27.65 -21.55
C LEU A 176 -7.91 -27.92 -22.93
N ARG A 177 -7.13 -26.94 -23.45
CA ARG A 177 -6.42 -27.10 -24.73
C ARG A 177 -5.36 -28.18 -24.70
N GLN A 178 -4.77 -28.42 -23.53
CA GLN A 178 -3.79 -29.50 -23.30
C GLN A 178 -4.45 -30.87 -23.05
N GLY A 179 -5.76 -30.98 -23.19
CA GLY A 179 -6.50 -32.22 -23.06
C GLY A 179 -7.00 -32.54 -21.64
N GLN A 180 -6.85 -31.63 -20.69
CA GLN A 180 -7.43 -31.81 -19.35
C GLN A 180 -8.95 -31.65 -19.39
N LEU A 181 -9.63 -32.41 -18.55
CA LEU A 181 -11.07 -32.28 -18.36
C LEU A 181 -11.37 -31.18 -17.33
N LEU A 182 -12.32 -30.31 -17.61
CA LEU A 182 -12.75 -29.24 -16.72
C LEU A 182 -14.16 -29.47 -16.20
N SER A 183 -14.39 -29.06 -14.96
CA SER A 183 -15.73 -29.05 -14.34
C SER A 183 -16.64 -28.02 -14.99
N PHE A 184 -17.96 -28.22 -14.87
CA PHE A 184 -18.97 -27.25 -15.33
C PHE A 184 -18.68 -25.82 -14.85
N LYS A 185 -18.28 -25.64 -13.59
CA LYS A 185 -17.99 -24.31 -13.01
C LYS A 185 -16.82 -23.60 -13.70
N GLN A 186 -15.78 -24.34 -14.07
CA GLN A 186 -14.63 -23.79 -14.81
C GLN A 186 -15.04 -23.42 -16.24
N ILE A 187 -15.81 -24.28 -16.90
CA ILE A 187 -16.37 -24.02 -18.23
C ILE A 187 -17.27 -22.77 -18.24
N GLU A 188 -18.17 -22.65 -17.26
CA GLU A 188 -19.02 -21.48 -17.10
C GLU A 188 -18.18 -20.20 -16.90
N LYS A 189 -17.07 -20.26 -16.12
CA LYS A 189 -16.16 -19.13 -15.93
C LYS A 189 -15.48 -18.73 -17.25
N ILE A 190 -14.95 -19.69 -18.00
CA ILE A 190 -14.32 -19.45 -19.31
C ILE A 190 -15.31 -18.79 -20.27
N SER A 191 -16.52 -19.31 -20.35
CA SER A 191 -17.54 -18.83 -21.29
C SER A 191 -17.92 -17.37 -21.10
N LYS A 192 -17.80 -16.82 -19.89
CA LYS A 192 -18.04 -15.40 -19.60
C LYS A 192 -17.15 -14.46 -20.40
N TYR A 193 -15.95 -14.91 -20.76
CA TYR A 193 -14.94 -14.13 -21.47
C TYR A 193 -14.82 -14.43 -22.95
N MET A 194 -15.67 -15.32 -23.49
CA MET A 194 -15.70 -15.64 -24.90
C MET A 194 -16.92 -14.99 -25.59
N GLY A 195 -16.69 -14.35 -26.73
CA GLY A 195 -17.75 -13.79 -27.54
C GLY A 195 -18.50 -14.86 -28.38
N PRO A 196 -19.63 -14.50 -29.03
CA PRO A 196 -20.48 -15.43 -29.81
C PRO A 196 -19.75 -16.03 -31.01
N ASP A 197 -18.70 -15.37 -31.51
CA ASP A 197 -17.88 -15.92 -32.59
C ASP A 197 -17.03 -17.12 -32.14
N ASN A 198 -16.71 -17.18 -30.85
CA ASN A 198 -15.87 -18.23 -30.23
C ASN A 198 -16.71 -19.29 -29.50
N TRP A 199 -17.94 -18.96 -29.02
CA TRP A 199 -18.79 -19.88 -28.29
C TRP A 199 -20.28 -19.53 -28.35
N GLU A 200 -21.13 -20.52 -28.70
CA GLU A 200 -22.58 -20.42 -28.59
C GLU A 200 -23.04 -20.67 -27.15
N LYS A 201 -22.99 -19.63 -26.32
CA LYS A 201 -23.21 -19.73 -24.86
C LYS A 201 -24.57 -20.38 -24.48
N GLU A 202 -25.58 -20.28 -25.31
CA GLU A 202 -26.90 -20.89 -25.05
C GLU A 202 -26.83 -22.41 -24.89
N LYS A 203 -25.90 -23.06 -25.60
CA LYS A 203 -25.73 -24.52 -25.54
C LYS A 203 -25.12 -24.99 -24.19
N ILE A 204 -24.49 -24.12 -23.43
CA ILE A 204 -23.95 -24.43 -22.10
C ILE A 204 -25.07 -24.76 -21.10
N LYS A 205 -26.26 -24.21 -21.29
CA LYS A 205 -27.45 -24.46 -20.44
C LYS A 205 -27.84 -25.94 -20.40
N GLY A 206 -27.51 -26.71 -21.45
CA GLY A 206 -27.77 -28.15 -21.54
C GLY A 206 -26.71 -29.02 -20.83
N MET A 207 -25.69 -28.45 -20.25
CA MET A 207 -24.61 -29.20 -19.60
C MET A 207 -25.03 -29.70 -18.20
N THR A 208 -24.64 -30.93 -17.88
CA THR A 208 -24.92 -31.52 -16.56
C THR A 208 -23.98 -30.96 -15.51
N LYS A 209 -24.54 -30.33 -14.48
CA LYS A 209 -23.77 -29.88 -13.33
C LYS A 209 -23.12 -31.08 -12.60
N GLY A 210 -21.85 -31.00 -12.28
CA GLY A 210 -21.09 -32.09 -11.64
C GLY A 210 -20.30 -32.97 -12.61
N SER A 211 -20.51 -32.83 -13.92
CA SER A 211 -19.73 -33.53 -14.96
C SER A 211 -18.46 -32.76 -15.33
N PHE A 212 -17.51 -33.49 -15.95
CA PHE A 212 -16.28 -32.96 -16.52
C PHE A 212 -16.33 -33.02 -18.04
N PHE A 213 -15.75 -32.05 -18.71
CA PHE A 213 -15.87 -31.84 -20.15
C PHE A 213 -14.51 -31.64 -20.79
N GLY A 214 -14.26 -32.31 -21.90
CA GLY A 214 -13.09 -32.14 -22.74
C GLY A 214 -13.35 -31.18 -23.91
N ILE A 215 -12.30 -30.67 -24.53
CA ILE A 215 -12.41 -29.68 -25.63
C ILE A 215 -13.12 -30.20 -26.84
N ASP A 216 -12.95 -31.48 -27.19
CA ASP A 216 -13.63 -32.11 -28.37
C ASP A 216 -15.11 -32.24 -28.14
N GLN A 217 -15.52 -32.62 -26.94
CA GLN A 217 -16.92 -32.69 -26.55
C GLN A 217 -17.57 -31.31 -26.58
N LEU A 218 -16.89 -30.27 -26.05
CA LEU A 218 -17.39 -28.91 -26.07
C LEU A 218 -17.56 -28.38 -27.50
N THR A 219 -16.64 -28.75 -28.40
CA THR A 219 -16.73 -28.38 -29.81
C THR A 219 -17.88 -29.08 -30.52
N LYS A 220 -18.07 -30.38 -30.27
CA LYS A 220 -19.08 -31.19 -30.95
C LYS A 220 -20.49 -30.90 -30.44
N ASP A 221 -20.67 -30.84 -29.12
CA ASP A 221 -21.99 -30.91 -28.50
C ASP A 221 -22.46 -29.57 -27.93
N TYR A 222 -21.50 -28.68 -27.54
CA TYR A 222 -21.80 -27.47 -26.75
C TYR A 222 -21.39 -26.16 -27.42
N GLY A 223 -21.15 -26.16 -28.74
CA GLY A 223 -21.02 -24.95 -29.54
C GLY A 223 -19.72 -24.16 -29.37
N LEU A 224 -18.66 -24.78 -28.84
CA LEU A 224 -17.33 -24.20 -28.84
C LEU A 224 -16.78 -24.16 -30.27
N LYS A 225 -16.33 -22.98 -30.74
CA LYS A 225 -15.89 -22.75 -32.13
C LYS A 225 -14.39 -22.51 -32.29
N THR A 226 -13.66 -22.36 -31.19
CA THR A 226 -12.24 -22.03 -31.22
C THR A 226 -11.42 -23.00 -30.37
N LYS A 227 -10.15 -23.22 -30.78
CA LYS A 227 -9.11 -23.91 -30.01
C LYS A 227 -7.84 -23.08 -29.97
N LYS A 228 -7.92 -21.78 -30.26
CA LYS A 228 -6.79 -20.85 -30.24
C LYS A 228 -6.28 -20.63 -28.80
N VAL A 229 -5.12 -19.99 -28.68
CA VAL A 229 -4.54 -19.60 -27.39
C VAL A 229 -5.47 -18.69 -26.61
N TRP A 230 -5.35 -18.68 -25.28
CA TRP A 230 -6.28 -17.99 -24.38
C TRP A 230 -6.51 -16.53 -24.72
N TYR A 231 -5.48 -15.77 -25.09
CA TYR A 231 -5.57 -14.34 -25.40
C TYR A 231 -6.29 -14.01 -26.72
N GLU A 232 -6.47 -15.00 -27.59
CA GLU A 232 -7.31 -14.90 -28.80
C GLU A 232 -8.72 -15.47 -28.57
N SER A 233 -8.82 -16.47 -27.70
CA SER A 233 -10.08 -17.17 -27.44
C SER A 233 -10.98 -16.41 -26.46
N LEU A 234 -10.41 -15.75 -25.43
CA LEU A 234 -11.17 -14.96 -24.45
C LEU A 234 -11.42 -13.51 -24.97
N ASN A 235 -11.97 -13.41 -26.17
CA ASN A 235 -12.11 -12.16 -26.93
C ASN A 235 -13.15 -11.17 -26.38
N ASP A 236 -13.99 -11.59 -25.43
CA ASP A 236 -14.97 -10.75 -24.72
C ASP A 236 -14.42 -10.21 -23.39
N ALA A 237 -13.15 -10.53 -23.06
CA ALA A 237 -12.50 -10.05 -21.85
C ALA A 237 -12.07 -8.55 -21.92
N GLY A 238 -12.04 -7.97 -23.10
CA GLY A 238 -11.52 -6.63 -23.39
C GLY A 238 -10.01 -6.62 -23.63
N THR A 239 -9.60 -6.03 -24.75
CA THR A 239 -8.21 -6.04 -25.25
C THR A 239 -7.19 -5.56 -24.21
N ARG A 240 -7.49 -4.44 -23.55
CA ARG A 240 -6.58 -3.87 -22.53
C ARG A 240 -6.31 -4.85 -21.39
N ARG A 241 -7.31 -5.57 -20.90
CA ARG A 241 -7.21 -6.54 -19.80
C ARG A 241 -6.42 -7.79 -20.21
N VAL A 242 -6.69 -8.28 -21.41
CA VAL A 242 -5.98 -9.42 -21.98
C VAL A 242 -4.49 -9.11 -22.19
N GLU A 243 -4.18 -7.94 -22.75
CA GLU A 243 -2.79 -7.50 -22.92
C GLU A 243 -2.05 -7.35 -21.60
N TYR A 244 -2.69 -6.78 -20.58
CA TYR A 244 -2.08 -6.64 -19.25
C TYR A 244 -1.76 -8.01 -18.64
N LEU A 245 -2.74 -8.93 -18.64
CA LEU A 245 -2.52 -10.30 -18.14
C LEU A 245 -1.41 -11.02 -18.91
N ARG A 246 -1.35 -10.83 -20.23
CA ARG A 246 -0.30 -11.40 -21.07
C ARG A 246 1.08 -10.87 -20.69
N LYS A 247 1.20 -9.56 -20.46
CA LYS A 247 2.45 -8.93 -20.03
C LYS A 247 2.87 -9.40 -18.64
N MET A 248 1.94 -9.44 -17.68
CA MET A 248 2.24 -9.94 -16.33
C MET A 248 2.78 -11.38 -16.36
N ARG A 249 2.19 -12.25 -17.18
CA ARG A 249 2.67 -13.63 -17.36
C ARG A 249 4.06 -13.68 -18.02
N ALA A 250 4.30 -12.86 -19.03
CA ALA A 250 5.60 -12.76 -19.69
C ALA A 250 6.69 -12.25 -18.75
N ASN A 251 6.35 -11.35 -17.82
CA ASN A 251 7.25 -10.84 -16.77
C ASN A 251 7.46 -11.84 -15.61
N GLY A 252 6.78 -12.99 -15.62
CA GLY A 252 6.89 -13.99 -14.56
C GLY A 252 6.24 -13.58 -13.23
N GLU A 253 5.26 -12.66 -13.27
CA GLU A 253 4.54 -12.24 -12.08
C GLU A 253 3.75 -13.40 -11.45
N GLN A 254 3.88 -13.56 -10.14
CA GLN A 254 3.26 -14.66 -9.40
C GLN A 254 1.84 -14.29 -8.95
N LEU A 255 0.89 -14.42 -9.86
CA LEU A 255 -0.47 -13.93 -9.67
C LEU A 255 -1.29 -14.66 -8.58
N ASN A 256 -0.82 -15.79 -8.09
CA ASN A 256 -1.40 -16.54 -6.97
C ASN A 256 -0.90 -16.09 -5.58
N LYS A 257 0.11 -15.19 -5.54
CA LYS A 257 0.66 -14.62 -4.32
C LYS A 257 0.24 -13.18 -4.12
N LYS A 258 0.63 -12.59 -2.98
CA LYS A 258 0.53 -11.15 -2.76
C LYS A 258 1.38 -10.42 -3.80
N PRO A 259 0.87 -9.33 -4.41
CA PRO A 259 1.68 -8.48 -5.27
C PRO A 259 2.93 -7.97 -4.54
N ARG A 260 4.04 -7.93 -5.23
CA ARG A 260 5.30 -7.42 -4.69
C ARG A 260 5.41 -5.89 -4.76
N ILE A 261 4.46 -5.22 -5.43
CA ILE A 261 4.35 -3.77 -5.51
C ILE A 261 3.06 -3.34 -4.81
N GLU A 262 3.20 -2.53 -3.77
CA GLU A 262 2.08 -1.94 -3.05
C GLU A 262 2.03 -0.42 -3.31
N LEU A 263 0.85 0.10 -3.69
CA LEU A 263 0.60 1.52 -3.85
C LEU A 263 -0.20 2.04 -2.66
N SER A 264 0.29 3.08 -2.00
CA SER A 264 -0.36 3.64 -0.83
C SER A 264 -0.18 5.15 -0.74
N THR A 265 -1.03 5.81 0.03
CA THR A 265 -0.70 7.16 0.51
C THR A 265 0.28 7.05 1.68
N ILE A 266 1.09 8.08 1.90
CA ILE A 266 2.03 8.11 3.03
C ILE A 266 1.29 7.87 4.35
N HIS A 267 0.12 8.50 4.56
CA HIS A 267 -0.70 8.30 5.75
C HIS A 267 -1.13 6.84 5.95
N ALA A 268 -1.57 6.19 4.87
CA ALA A 268 -2.07 4.83 4.95
C ALA A 268 -0.95 3.79 5.09
N ALA A 269 0.29 4.16 4.76
CA ALA A 269 1.48 3.32 4.87
C ALA A 269 2.19 3.47 6.23
N LYS A 270 1.68 4.32 7.14
CA LYS A 270 2.25 4.39 8.50
C LYS A 270 2.23 3.00 9.15
N GLY A 271 3.30 2.61 9.81
CA GLY A 271 3.52 1.26 10.35
C GLY A 271 4.03 0.23 9.31
N GLY A 272 3.90 0.50 8.00
CA GLY A 272 4.45 -0.36 6.94
C GLY A 272 5.92 -0.08 6.64
N GLU A 273 6.55 -0.99 5.89
CA GLU A 273 7.95 -0.86 5.44
C GLU A 273 8.20 -1.76 4.22
N SER A 274 9.17 -1.42 3.38
CA SER A 274 9.57 -2.23 2.23
C SER A 274 11.08 -2.13 1.97
N GLN A 275 11.63 -3.13 1.28
CA GLN A 275 13.02 -3.07 0.79
C GLN A 275 13.25 -1.82 -0.06
N ASN A 276 12.37 -1.61 -1.05
CA ASN A 276 12.43 -0.49 -1.95
C ASN A 276 11.21 0.41 -1.78
N VAL A 277 11.44 1.71 -1.65
CA VAL A 277 10.37 2.70 -1.56
C VAL A 277 10.50 3.69 -2.70
N VAL A 278 9.40 3.94 -3.39
CA VAL A 278 9.27 5.08 -4.31
C VAL A 278 8.43 6.14 -3.62
N LEU A 279 8.97 7.33 -3.47
CA LEU A 279 8.31 8.46 -2.83
C LEU A 279 8.07 9.58 -3.85
N LEU A 280 6.79 9.81 -4.19
CA LEU A 280 6.37 10.92 -5.03
C LEU A 280 6.30 12.20 -4.19
N THR A 281 6.89 13.27 -4.70
CA THR A 281 6.99 14.55 -3.98
C THR A 281 6.06 15.64 -4.47
N ASP A 282 5.21 15.35 -5.46
CA ASP A 282 4.16 16.28 -5.88
C ASP A 282 3.17 16.61 -4.75
N LEU A 283 2.73 17.86 -4.71
CA LEU A 283 1.67 18.35 -3.83
C LEU A 283 0.48 18.86 -4.65
N THR A 284 -0.74 18.69 -4.11
CA THR A 284 -1.90 19.38 -4.67
C THR A 284 -1.85 20.86 -4.30
N LYS A 285 -2.60 21.71 -5.03
CA LYS A 285 -2.71 23.13 -4.70
C LYS A 285 -3.10 23.35 -3.23
N THR A 286 -4.13 22.65 -2.76
CA THR A 286 -4.60 22.76 -1.37
C THR A 286 -3.53 22.31 -0.36
N THR A 287 -2.79 21.25 -0.69
CA THR A 287 -1.71 20.75 0.19
C THR A 287 -0.55 21.74 0.24
N MET A 288 -0.22 22.37 -0.91
CA MET A 288 0.82 23.40 -0.96
C MET A 288 0.45 24.64 -0.14
N GLU A 289 -0.79 25.11 -0.26
CA GLU A 289 -1.30 26.23 0.55
C GLU A 289 -1.24 25.92 2.06
N THR A 290 -1.47 24.67 2.45
CA THR A 290 -1.36 24.24 3.85
C THR A 290 0.10 24.17 4.29
N TYR A 291 0.97 23.65 3.43
CA TYR A 291 2.42 23.57 3.68
C TYR A 291 3.06 24.94 3.88
N GLU A 292 2.66 25.93 3.07
CA GLU A 292 3.12 27.33 3.21
C GLU A 292 2.70 27.97 4.55
N LYS A 293 1.54 27.60 5.07
CA LYS A 293 1.05 28.09 6.37
C LYS A 293 1.67 27.37 7.56
N ASN A 294 1.82 26.07 7.47
CA ASN A 294 2.40 25.22 8.51
C ASN A 294 3.20 24.05 7.87
N ALA A 295 4.50 24.23 7.80
CA ALA A 295 5.39 23.26 7.18
C ALA A 295 5.60 21.99 8.02
N ASP A 296 5.37 22.04 9.33
CA ASP A 296 5.72 20.97 10.25
C ASP A 296 4.97 19.67 9.93
N ASP A 297 3.68 19.76 9.59
CA ASP A 297 2.84 18.60 9.30
C ASP A 297 3.29 17.88 8.02
N GLU A 298 3.65 18.62 6.97
CA GLU A 298 4.16 18.03 5.72
C GLU A 298 5.59 17.51 5.89
N ASN A 299 6.43 18.17 6.67
CA ASN A 299 7.76 17.67 7.02
C ASN A 299 7.67 16.32 7.75
N ARG A 300 6.77 16.18 8.74
CA ARG A 300 6.50 14.89 9.39
C ARG A 300 6.02 13.83 8.41
N LEU A 301 5.12 14.22 7.50
CA LEU A 301 4.57 13.29 6.53
C LEU A 301 5.65 12.73 5.60
N PHE A 302 6.47 13.58 5.02
CA PHE A 302 7.56 13.15 4.14
C PHE A 302 8.68 12.42 4.88
N TYR A 303 8.94 12.78 6.14
CA TYR A 303 9.80 11.99 7.03
C TYR A 303 9.25 10.57 7.20
N VAL A 304 7.97 10.42 7.50
CA VAL A 304 7.32 9.10 7.59
C VAL A 304 7.47 8.35 6.27
N GLY A 305 7.18 8.99 5.12
CA GLY A 305 7.31 8.36 3.81
C GLY A 305 8.73 7.85 3.54
N ALA A 306 9.74 8.68 3.74
CA ALA A 306 11.14 8.31 3.52
C ALA A 306 11.60 7.18 4.47
N THR A 307 11.16 7.21 5.72
CA THR A 307 11.53 6.21 6.74
C THR A 307 10.80 4.87 6.63
N ARG A 308 9.96 4.65 5.61
CA ARG A 308 9.43 3.31 5.29
C ARG A 308 10.45 2.40 4.59
N THR A 309 11.59 2.96 4.23
CA THR A 309 12.65 2.33 3.44
C THR A 309 13.56 1.44 4.28
N LYS A 310 13.77 0.20 3.85
CA LYS A 310 14.75 -0.73 4.43
C LYS A 310 16.11 -0.68 3.73
N GLU A 311 16.13 -0.45 2.40
CA GLU A 311 17.36 -0.53 1.60
C GLU A 311 17.48 0.63 0.61
N ASN A 312 16.51 0.78 -0.31
CA ASN A 312 16.61 1.71 -1.42
C ASN A 312 15.44 2.69 -1.43
N LEU A 313 15.76 3.99 -1.43
CA LEU A 313 14.78 5.06 -1.57
C LEU A 313 14.91 5.69 -2.96
N HIS A 314 13.82 5.69 -3.72
CA HIS A 314 13.68 6.34 -5.01
C HIS A 314 12.74 7.55 -4.84
N ILE A 315 13.25 8.74 -5.08
CA ILE A 315 12.49 9.99 -5.00
C ILE A 315 12.08 10.38 -6.41
N ILE A 316 10.79 10.56 -6.63
CA ILE A 316 10.27 11.16 -7.86
C ILE A 316 10.15 12.65 -7.60
N GLU A 317 10.96 13.44 -8.32
CA GLU A 317 10.98 14.89 -8.22
C GLU A 317 9.62 15.47 -8.65
N PRO A 318 9.19 16.60 -8.07
CA PRO A 318 7.90 17.18 -8.40
C PRO A 318 7.91 17.71 -9.85
N LYS A 319 6.82 17.49 -10.57
CA LYS A 319 6.64 17.99 -11.95
C LYS A 319 6.75 19.52 -12.06
N GLN A 320 6.38 20.20 -10.99
CA GLN A 320 6.48 21.65 -10.84
C GLN A 320 7.07 21.95 -9.46
N TYR A 321 8.23 22.59 -9.41
CA TYR A 321 8.93 22.91 -8.16
C TYR A 321 8.08 23.71 -7.17
N ASN A 322 7.23 24.63 -7.66
CA ASN A 322 6.31 25.42 -6.85
C ASN A 322 5.05 24.65 -6.40
N LYS A 323 4.96 23.37 -6.70
CA LYS A 323 3.88 22.44 -6.27
C LYS A 323 4.43 21.12 -5.79
N GLY A 324 5.57 21.14 -5.13
CA GLY A 324 6.22 19.96 -4.66
C GLY A 324 6.93 20.14 -3.32
N PHE A 325 7.11 19.04 -2.64
CA PHE A 325 7.94 18.96 -1.45
C PHE A 325 9.40 18.74 -1.86
N ILE A 326 10.27 19.66 -1.50
CA ILE A 326 11.69 19.61 -1.85
C ILE A 326 12.46 18.89 -0.75
N LEU A 327 12.98 17.70 -1.10
CA LEU A 327 13.74 16.81 -0.23
C LEU A 327 15.24 17.13 -0.26
#